data_06116e3b300b0957580e6d04e6841302
#
_entry.id   06116e3b300b0957580e6d04e6841302
#
_cell.length_a   1.000
_cell.length_b   1.000
_cell.length_c   1.000
_cell.angle_alpha   90.00
_cell.angle_beta   90.00
_cell.angle_gamma   90.00
#
_symmetry.space_group_name_H-M   'P 1'
#
loop_
_entity.id
_entity.type
_entity.pdbx_description
1 polymer ?
#
loop_
_entity_poly.entity_id
_entity_poly.type
_entity_poly.pdbx_seq_one_letter_code
_entity_poly.pdbx_strand_id
1 'polypeptide(L)'
;YMDHRLKECRIKAFVVDDSVKIRRGKKMGGVSCHFDHLTGRSVMGQQVLTLGMATESTFLPLDQDIFISATKVQPQSFKDNRSVAARRYKQSRDMTKPELLVLSVQRALRNGFEADYFLADAWFGNKSTIRLTEECSLTAILRMKKDKTKYRWSQFENGVMQQEMLNAVELFQKVVRKQWDKISGMPYQAKTIEVDLNLAQKKSAPDQWITVRLQFVRGICDDDKPQPGKHHWALFLSTDPKLTAQSMLEIYALRWGIEVYFKEGKQNLGLLKEQTINFASHIASISLTAIRYLMLLHESLSQGRKLSEVRSDMSDGLVALSFGSRLWGLFRSLINNSVEQFRSEIGAVA
;
A
#
# COMPACT_ATOMS: atom_id res chain seq x y z
N TYR A 1 3.89 7.28 22.49
CA TYR A 1 5.15 7.51 21.73
C TYR A 1 4.91 7.70 20.24
N MET A 2 4.25 6.75 19.56
CA MET A 2 3.95 6.89 18.12
C MET A 2 3.02 8.07 17.82
N ASP A 3 2.00 8.28 18.64
CA ASP A 3 1.08 9.42 18.50
C ASP A 3 1.81 10.76 18.60
N HIS A 4 2.72 10.90 19.56
CA HIS A 4 3.55 12.12 19.69
C HIS A 4 4.41 12.36 18.45
N ARG A 5 5.08 11.33 17.94
CA ARG A 5 5.89 11.44 16.72
C ARG A 5 5.07 11.79 15.48
N LEU A 6 3.86 11.23 15.35
CA LEU A 6 2.97 11.58 14.24
C LEU A 6 2.52 13.05 14.29
N LYS A 7 2.37 13.62 15.48
CA LYS A 7 2.03 15.06 15.66
C LYS A 7 3.17 15.97 15.22
N GLU A 8 4.42 15.53 15.31
CA GLU A 8 5.59 16.31 14.90
C GLU A 8 5.90 16.21 13.40
N CYS A 9 5.28 15.27 12.67
CA CYS A 9 5.49 15.13 11.23
C CYS A 9 4.83 16.27 10.46
N ARG A 10 5.58 16.87 9.54
CA ARG A 10 5.11 17.98 8.69
C ARG A 10 4.17 17.49 7.58
N ILE A 11 4.39 16.27 7.10
CA ILE A 11 3.61 15.68 6.01
C ILE A 11 3.08 14.32 6.47
N LYS A 12 1.78 14.16 6.38
CA LYS A 12 1.08 12.89 6.62
C LYS A 12 0.27 12.54 5.39
N ALA A 13 0.49 11.35 4.86
CA ALA A 13 -0.19 10.89 3.67
C ALA A 13 -0.78 9.51 3.87
N PHE A 14 -2.05 9.33 3.54
CA PHE A 14 -2.60 7.99 3.32
C PHE A 14 -2.03 7.42 2.03
N VAL A 15 -1.60 6.18 2.10
CA VAL A 15 -1.03 5.45 0.97
C VAL A 15 -1.79 4.15 0.79
N VAL A 16 -2.22 3.86 -0.42
CA VAL A 16 -2.85 2.59 -0.78
C VAL A 16 -2.06 1.85 -1.84
N ASP A 17 -1.94 0.56 -1.64
CA ASP A 17 -1.43 -0.36 -2.67
C ASP A 17 -1.93 -1.78 -2.40
N ASP A 18 -1.77 -2.67 -3.37
CA ASP A 18 -2.10 -4.07 -3.19
C ASP A 18 -0.94 -5.00 -3.54
N SER A 19 -1.01 -6.20 -3.00
CA SER A 19 0.03 -7.20 -3.22
C SER A 19 -0.56 -8.58 -3.37
N VAL A 20 -0.20 -9.27 -4.46
CA VAL A 20 -0.66 -10.62 -4.76
C VAL A 20 0.33 -11.66 -4.24
N LYS A 21 -0.18 -12.69 -3.59
CA LYS A 21 0.53 -13.95 -3.30
C LYS A 21 -0.08 -15.07 -4.13
N ILE A 22 0.68 -15.58 -5.06
CA ILE A 22 0.28 -16.75 -5.88
C ILE A 22 0.11 -17.95 -4.96
N ARG A 23 -1.00 -18.66 -5.11
CA ARG A 23 -1.35 -19.87 -4.36
C ARG A 23 -1.58 -21.06 -5.30
N ARG A 24 -1.02 -22.20 -4.95
CA ARG A 24 -1.29 -23.47 -5.66
C ARG A 24 -2.56 -24.17 -5.16
N GLY A 25 -2.89 -23.98 -3.87
CA GLY A 25 -4.07 -24.56 -3.24
C GLY A 25 -5.34 -23.81 -3.59
N LYS A 26 -6.24 -24.43 -4.36
CA LYS A 26 -7.51 -23.83 -4.78
C LYS A 26 -8.56 -23.72 -3.66
N LYS A 27 -8.42 -24.49 -2.57
CA LYS A 27 -9.37 -24.55 -1.45
C LYS A 27 -9.07 -23.54 -0.34
N MET A 28 -8.02 -22.73 -0.47
CA MET A 28 -7.63 -21.76 0.56
C MET A 28 -8.60 -20.58 0.58
N GLY A 29 -8.97 -20.11 1.77
CA GLY A 29 -9.88 -18.99 1.94
C GLY A 29 -9.35 -17.70 1.31
N GLY A 30 -10.20 -17.00 0.57
CA GLY A 30 -9.85 -15.74 -0.09
C GLY A 30 -8.99 -15.88 -1.34
N VAL A 31 -8.72 -17.11 -1.83
CA VAL A 31 -8.05 -17.32 -3.11
C VAL A 31 -9.03 -17.08 -4.24
N SER A 32 -8.63 -16.29 -5.21
CA SER A 32 -9.38 -16.00 -6.43
C SER A 32 -8.43 -15.71 -7.60
N CYS A 33 -8.98 -15.47 -8.78
CA CYS A 33 -8.20 -15.18 -9.98
C CYS A 33 -7.85 -13.69 -10.05
N HIS A 34 -6.56 -13.38 -10.15
CA HIS A 34 -6.05 -12.01 -10.27
C HIS A 34 -5.12 -11.90 -11.48
N PHE A 35 -5.07 -10.71 -12.08
CA PHE A 35 -4.08 -10.44 -13.11
C PHE A 35 -2.76 -10.04 -12.45
N ASP A 36 -1.70 -10.76 -12.77
CA ASP A 36 -0.35 -10.46 -12.30
C ASP A 36 0.42 -9.67 -13.37
N HIS A 37 0.68 -8.41 -13.08
CA HIS A 37 1.38 -7.51 -14.00
C HIS A 37 2.86 -7.88 -14.22
N LEU A 38 3.48 -8.64 -13.30
CA LEU A 38 4.86 -9.09 -13.44
C LEU A 38 5.00 -10.19 -14.49
N THR A 39 4.04 -11.10 -14.52
CA THR A 39 4.04 -12.24 -15.46
C THR A 39 3.14 -12.01 -16.68
N GLY A 40 2.35 -10.93 -16.70
CA GLY A 40 1.41 -10.61 -17.77
C GLY A 40 0.25 -11.58 -17.94
N ARG A 41 -0.07 -12.37 -16.91
CA ARG A 41 -1.11 -13.42 -16.98
C ARG A 41 -1.98 -13.46 -15.72
N SER A 42 -3.13 -14.13 -15.85
CA SER A 42 -4.00 -14.40 -14.72
C SER A 42 -3.44 -15.53 -13.85
N VAL A 43 -3.39 -15.30 -12.55
CA VAL A 43 -2.90 -16.24 -11.54
C VAL A 43 -3.94 -16.46 -10.45
N MET A 44 -3.92 -17.68 -9.87
CA MET A 44 -4.69 -17.94 -8.65
C MET A 44 -3.90 -17.46 -7.44
N GLY A 45 -4.51 -16.63 -6.61
CA GLY A 45 -3.80 -16.04 -5.48
C GLY A 45 -4.70 -15.35 -4.46
N GLN A 46 -4.07 -14.83 -3.43
CA GLN A 46 -4.68 -13.90 -2.47
C GLN A 46 -4.11 -12.52 -2.72
N GLN A 47 -4.97 -11.52 -2.87
CA GLN A 47 -4.59 -10.14 -3.07
C GLN A 47 -4.91 -9.34 -1.82
N VAL A 48 -3.88 -8.85 -1.13
CA VAL A 48 -4.03 -8.00 0.06
C VAL A 48 -4.02 -6.57 -0.37
N LEU A 49 -5.14 -5.89 -0.13
CA LEU A 49 -5.25 -4.44 -0.22
C LEU A 49 -4.79 -3.86 1.13
N THR A 50 -3.90 -2.91 1.11
CA THR A 50 -3.36 -2.26 2.31
C THR A 50 -3.53 -0.75 2.21
N LEU A 51 -4.11 -0.16 3.24
CA LEU A 51 -4.04 1.27 3.51
C LEU A 51 -3.02 1.50 4.63
N GLY A 52 -2.12 2.43 4.43
CA GLY A 52 -1.17 2.86 5.47
C GLY A 52 -1.06 4.37 5.53
N MET A 53 -0.36 4.85 6.53
CA MET A 53 0.05 6.24 6.68
C MET A 53 1.56 6.34 6.48
N ALA A 54 1.98 7.17 5.55
CA ALA A 54 3.37 7.51 5.32
C ALA A 54 3.67 8.93 5.84
N THR A 55 4.85 9.09 6.40
CA THR A 55 5.44 10.36 6.79
C THR A 55 6.85 10.44 6.21
N GLU A 56 7.58 11.53 6.43
CA GLU A 56 8.97 11.67 5.96
C GLU A 56 9.91 10.60 6.51
N SER A 57 9.60 10.01 7.65
CA SER A 57 10.48 9.08 8.36
C SER A 57 9.93 7.66 8.48
N THR A 58 8.63 7.45 8.31
CA THR A 58 8.02 6.16 8.63
C THR A 58 6.83 5.80 7.74
N PHE A 59 6.47 4.51 7.76
CA PHE A 59 5.24 3.98 7.19
C PHE A 59 4.52 3.13 8.24
N LEU A 60 3.23 3.37 8.42
CA LEU A 60 2.36 2.64 9.37
C LEU A 60 1.26 1.92 8.58
N PRO A 61 1.20 0.58 8.55
CA PRO A 61 0.05 -0.14 8.01
C PRO A 61 -1.16 0.08 8.94
N LEU A 62 -2.25 0.63 8.42
CA LEU A 62 -3.44 0.98 9.21
C LEU A 62 -4.57 -0.03 9.05
N ASP A 63 -4.87 -0.42 7.80
CA ASP A 63 -5.95 -1.35 7.50
C ASP A 63 -5.58 -2.26 6.34
N GLN A 64 -5.99 -3.53 6.44
CA GLN A 64 -5.68 -4.53 5.43
C GLN A 64 -6.86 -5.47 5.22
N ASP A 65 -7.20 -5.71 3.96
CA ASP A 65 -8.25 -6.65 3.56
C ASP A 65 -7.77 -7.56 2.41
N ILE A 66 -8.30 -8.78 2.34
CA ILE A 66 -8.09 -9.64 1.17
C ILE A 66 -9.18 -9.30 0.15
N PHE A 67 -8.79 -8.78 -1.01
CA PHE A 67 -9.72 -8.60 -2.12
C PHE A 67 -9.98 -9.95 -2.81
N ILE A 68 -11.24 -10.29 -3.00
CA ILE A 68 -11.69 -11.52 -3.66
C ILE A 68 -12.35 -11.16 -4.99
N SER A 69 -11.72 -11.54 -6.10
CA SER A 69 -12.32 -11.37 -7.43
C SER A 69 -13.53 -12.32 -7.58
N ALA A 70 -14.51 -11.94 -8.38
CA ALA A 70 -15.71 -12.76 -8.63
C ALA A 70 -15.42 -14.10 -9.34
N THR A 71 -14.19 -14.30 -9.84
CA THR A 71 -13.84 -15.45 -10.67
C THR A 71 -13.17 -16.55 -9.85
N LYS A 72 -13.69 -17.79 -9.93
CA LYS A 72 -13.12 -19.01 -9.33
C LYS A 72 -12.94 -18.94 -7.80
N VAL A 73 -13.93 -18.38 -7.10
CA VAL A 73 -13.93 -18.27 -5.65
C VAL A 73 -14.40 -19.56 -5.00
N GLN A 74 -13.75 -19.98 -3.92
CA GLN A 74 -14.24 -21.05 -3.05
C GLN A 74 -15.12 -20.45 -1.93
N PRO A 75 -16.36 -20.92 -1.76
CA PRO A 75 -17.22 -20.48 -0.67
C PRO A 75 -16.56 -20.78 0.69
N GLN A 76 -16.75 -19.89 1.64
CA GLN A 76 -16.33 -20.08 3.03
C GLN A 76 -17.57 -20.05 3.94
N SER A 77 -17.61 -20.97 4.89
CA SER A 77 -18.63 -21.00 5.94
C SER A 77 -18.06 -20.56 7.28
N PHE A 78 -18.86 -19.91 8.09
CA PHE A 78 -18.45 -19.42 9.40
C PHE A 78 -19.42 -19.95 10.46
N LYS A 79 -18.90 -20.36 11.63
CA LYS A 79 -19.75 -20.78 12.76
C LYS A 79 -20.66 -19.65 13.25
N ASP A 80 -20.13 -18.42 13.25
CA ASP A 80 -20.90 -17.20 13.53
C ASP A 80 -20.74 -16.19 12.40
N ASN A 81 -21.79 -15.95 11.67
CA ASN A 81 -21.83 -14.99 10.55
C ASN A 81 -21.72 -13.51 11.02
N ARG A 82 -21.81 -13.23 12.32
CA ARG A 82 -21.60 -11.90 12.91
C ARG A 82 -20.14 -11.65 13.27
N SER A 83 -19.31 -12.69 13.24
CA SER A 83 -17.87 -12.56 13.54
C SER A 83 -17.20 -11.54 12.60
N VAL A 84 -16.10 -10.94 13.08
CA VAL A 84 -15.32 -9.98 12.27
C VAL A 84 -14.83 -10.63 10.97
N ALA A 85 -14.36 -11.88 11.05
CA ALA A 85 -13.89 -12.61 9.87
C ALA A 85 -15.01 -12.86 8.85
N ALA A 86 -16.22 -13.21 9.28
CA ALA A 86 -17.37 -13.41 8.39
C ALA A 86 -17.79 -12.11 7.71
N ARG A 87 -17.83 -10.99 8.45
CA ARG A 87 -18.14 -9.67 7.90
C ARG A 87 -17.08 -9.23 6.89
N ARG A 88 -15.80 -9.41 7.21
CA ARG A 88 -14.69 -9.09 6.28
C ARG A 88 -14.74 -9.96 5.02
N TYR A 89 -15.02 -11.26 5.16
CA TYR A 89 -15.19 -12.15 4.01
C TYR A 89 -16.31 -11.68 3.08
N LYS A 90 -17.48 -11.32 3.65
CA LYS A 90 -18.60 -10.79 2.88
C LYS A 90 -18.20 -9.51 2.14
N GLN A 91 -17.59 -8.55 2.81
CA GLN A 91 -17.08 -7.31 2.20
C GLN A 91 -16.08 -7.61 1.08
N SER A 92 -15.09 -8.47 1.35
CA SER A 92 -14.05 -8.85 0.39
C SER A 92 -14.60 -9.48 -0.89
N ARG A 93 -15.71 -10.22 -0.80
CA ARG A 93 -16.33 -10.92 -1.92
C ARG A 93 -17.32 -10.05 -2.68
N ASP A 94 -18.12 -9.26 -1.97
CA ASP A 94 -19.27 -8.55 -2.51
C ASP A 94 -18.93 -7.13 -2.99
N MET A 95 -17.77 -6.59 -2.58
CA MET A 95 -17.33 -5.23 -2.88
C MET A 95 -16.18 -5.20 -3.89
N THR A 96 -16.15 -4.16 -4.69
CA THR A 96 -15.01 -3.83 -5.56
C THR A 96 -13.83 -3.27 -4.74
N LYS A 97 -12.61 -3.27 -5.30
CA LYS A 97 -11.46 -2.66 -4.64
C LYS A 97 -11.65 -1.17 -4.27
N PRO A 98 -12.24 -0.32 -5.14
CA PRO A 98 -12.54 1.07 -4.75
C PRO A 98 -13.49 1.16 -3.55
N GLU A 99 -14.52 0.30 -3.47
CA GLU A 99 -15.43 0.28 -2.31
C GLU A 99 -14.74 -0.19 -1.03
N LEU A 100 -13.87 -1.21 -1.12
CA LEU A 100 -13.02 -1.64 0.01
C LEU A 100 -12.09 -0.51 0.46
N LEU A 101 -11.52 0.24 -0.49
CA LEU A 101 -10.67 1.39 -0.18
C LEU A 101 -11.45 2.47 0.58
N VAL A 102 -12.67 2.80 0.15
CA VAL A 102 -13.54 3.76 0.88
C VAL A 102 -13.73 3.30 2.32
N LEU A 103 -14.04 2.02 2.54
CA LEU A 103 -14.20 1.48 3.90
C LEU A 103 -12.91 1.57 4.73
N SER A 104 -11.75 1.30 4.11
CA SER A 104 -10.45 1.38 4.80
C SER A 104 -10.13 2.81 5.23
N VAL A 105 -10.32 3.79 4.35
CA VAL A 105 -10.13 5.22 4.68
C VAL A 105 -11.10 5.66 5.78
N GLN A 106 -12.38 5.31 5.68
CA GLN A 106 -13.38 5.63 6.71
C GLN A 106 -13.04 4.99 8.07
N ARG A 107 -12.48 3.77 8.08
CA ARG A 107 -12.01 3.11 9.31
C ARG A 107 -10.82 3.86 9.91
N ALA A 108 -9.86 4.27 9.09
CA ALA A 108 -8.71 5.04 9.55
C ALA A 108 -9.14 6.38 10.17
N LEU A 109 -9.97 7.16 9.46
CA LEU A 109 -10.49 8.45 9.95
C LEU A 109 -11.28 8.29 11.25
N ARG A 110 -12.17 7.29 11.35
CA ARG A 110 -12.94 7.01 12.58
C ARG A 110 -12.06 6.61 13.78
N ASN A 111 -10.89 6.06 13.52
CA ASN A 111 -9.90 5.73 14.56
C ASN A 111 -8.93 6.89 14.86
N GLY A 112 -9.22 8.10 14.37
CA GLY A 112 -8.46 9.31 14.68
C GLY A 112 -7.16 9.47 13.88
N PHE A 113 -6.96 8.69 12.80
CA PHE A 113 -5.84 8.94 11.89
C PHE A 113 -6.19 10.04 10.91
N GLU A 114 -5.40 11.10 10.90
CA GLU A 114 -5.57 12.27 10.02
C GLU A 114 -4.40 12.36 9.06
N ALA A 115 -4.65 12.71 7.81
CA ALA A 115 -3.65 12.92 6.79
C ALA A 115 -4.00 14.15 5.94
N ASP A 116 -2.98 14.76 5.35
CA ASP A 116 -3.14 15.90 4.44
C ASP A 116 -3.29 15.43 2.99
N TYR A 117 -2.63 14.31 2.68
CA TYR A 117 -2.50 13.79 1.33
C TYR A 117 -3.01 12.36 1.20
N PHE A 118 -3.38 12.01 -0.02
CA PHE A 118 -3.68 10.65 -0.42
C PHE A 118 -2.84 10.26 -1.65
N LEU A 119 -2.02 9.21 -1.52
CA LEU A 119 -1.07 8.77 -2.54
C LEU A 119 -1.43 7.38 -3.05
N ALA A 120 -1.43 7.22 -4.37
CA ALA A 120 -1.67 5.93 -4.97
C ALA A 120 -1.00 5.78 -6.33
N ASP A 121 -0.79 4.51 -6.73
CA ASP A 121 -0.27 4.16 -8.04
C ASP A 121 -1.32 4.34 -9.16
N ALA A 122 -0.93 4.03 -10.40
CA ALA A 122 -1.79 4.19 -11.55
C ALA A 122 -3.00 3.24 -11.59
N TRP A 123 -3.03 2.19 -10.78
CA TRP A 123 -4.22 1.34 -10.69
C TRP A 123 -5.36 2.07 -9.97
N PHE A 124 -5.01 2.76 -8.89
CA PHE A 124 -5.93 3.56 -8.08
C PHE A 124 -6.09 5.00 -8.62
N GLY A 125 -5.28 5.42 -9.61
CA GLY A 125 -5.37 6.72 -10.26
C GLY A 125 -6.61 6.81 -11.16
N ASN A 126 -7.77 7.05 -10.58
CA ASN A 126 -9.06 7.12 -11.27
C ASN A 126 -10.03 8.08 -10.57
N LYS A 127 -11.14 8.40 -11.26
CA LYS A 127 -12.15 9.34 -10.76
C LYS A 127 -12.80 8.92 -9.43
N SER A 128 -12.94 7.62 -9.16
CA SER A 128 -13.52 7.13 -7.91
C SER A 128 -12.63 7.46 -6.72
N THR A 129 -11.31 7.30 -6.88
CA THR A 129 -10.34 7.68 -5.85
C THR A 129 -10.32 9.19 -5.64
N ILE A 130 -10.36 9.99 -6.72
CA ILE A 130 -10.39 11.46 -6.59
C ILE A 130 -11.66 11.91 -5.85
N ARG A 131 -12.83 11.34 -6.14
CA ARG A 131 -14.05 11.66 -5.37
C ARG A 131 -13.90 11.32 -3.90
N LEU A 132 -13.36 10.14 -3.58
CA LEU A 132 -13.11 9.75 -2.19
C LEU A 132 -12.22 10.78 -1.48
N THR A 133 -11.17 11.27 -2.14
CA THR A 133 -10.27 12.26 -1.54
C THR A 133 -10.96 13.61 -1.33
N GLU A 134 -11.78 14.07 -2.27
CA GLU A 134 -12.61 15.28 -2.13
C GLU A 134 -13.61 15.14 -0.96
N GLU A 135 -14.31 14.00 -0.86
CA GLU A 135 -15.27 13.71 0.22
C GLU A 135 -14.60 13.67 1.61
N CYS A 136 -13.32 13.29 1.66
CA CYS A 136 -12.53 13.21 2.89
C CYS A 136 -11.67 14.45 3.15
N SER A 137 -11.74 15.49 2.33
CA SER A 137 -10.91 16.72 2.40
C SER A 137 -9.40 16.41 2.36
N LEU A 138 -9.01 15.42 1.54
CA LEU A 138 -7.62 15.02 1.33
C LEU A 138 -7.12 15.55 -0.02
N THR A 139 -5.88 16.05 -0.06
CA THR A 139 -5.23 16.36 -1.34
C THR A 139 -4.74 15.07 -1.99
N ALA A 140 -5.31 14.72 -3.15
CA ALA A 140 -4.84 13.58 -3.93
C ALA A 140 -3.54 13.91 -4.66
N ILE A 141 -2.55 13.00 -4.61
CA ILE A 141 -1.41 12.97 -5.53
C ILE A 141 -1.34 11.56 -6.10
N LEU A 142 -1.80 11.38 -7.33
CA LEU A 142 -2.00 10.09 -7.95
C LEU A 142 -1.15 9.95 -9.21
N ARG A 143 -0.52 8.79 -9.38
CA ARG A 143 -0.02 8.42 -10.70
C ARG A 143 -1.22 8.04 -11.57
N MET A 144 -1.30 8.59 -12.79
CA MET A 144 -2.44 8.39 -13.69
C MET A 144 -2.09 7.45 -14.84
N LYS A 145 -3.09 6.70 -15.30
CA LYS A 145 -2.99 5.97 -16.57
C LYS A 145 -3.08 6.91 -17.75
N LYS A 146 -2.40 6.56 -18.85
CA LYS A 146 -2.51 7.25 -20.13
C LYS A 146 -3.64 6.65 -20.96
N ASP A 147 -4.84 6.70 -20.43
CA ASP A 147 -6.04 6.10 -20.97
C ASP A 147 -6.92 7.13 -21.73
N LYS A 148 -8.19 6.80 -21.92
CA LYS A 148 -9.15 7.64 -22.64
C LYS A 148 -9.78 8.75 -21.76
N THR A 149 -9.35 8.92 -20.50
CA THR A 149 -9.84 9.99 -19.64
C THR A 149 -9.60 11.33 -20.28
N LYS A 150 -10.67 12.12 -20.44
CA LYS A 150 -10.62 13.46 -21.04
C LYS A 150 -10.55 14.51 -19.94
N TYR A 151 -9.74 15.51 -20.20
CA TYR A 151 -9.55 16.72 -19.40
C TYR A 151 -9.95 17.91 -20.23
N ARG A 152 -10.62 18.88 -19.67
CA ARG A 152 -10.92 20.15 -20.31
C ARG A 152 -9.71 21.07 -20.13
N TRP A 153 -9.01 21.32 -21.21
CA TRP A 153 -7.89 22.24 -21.27
C TRP A 153 -8.34 23.56 -21.85
N SER A 154 -8.01 24.66 -21.18
CA SER A 154 -8.37 26.01 -21.59
C SER A 154 -7.13 26.80 -21.94
N GLN A 155 -7.14 27.49 -23.06
CA GLN A 155 -6.09 28.38 -23.50
C GLN A 155 -6.69 29.71 -23.96
N PHE A 156 -6.03 30.80 -23.60
CA PHE A 156 -6.40 32.11 -24.09
C PHE A 156 -5.62 32.40 -25.35
N GLU A 157 -6.32 32.51 -26.50
CA GLU A 157 -5.71 32.73 -27.81
C GLU A 157 -6.51 33.80 -28.54
N ASN A 158 -5.80 34.81 -29.09
CA ASN A 158 -6.40 35.94 -29.84
C ASN A 158 -7.56 36.64 -29.11
N GLY A 159 -7.47 36.79 -27.77
CA GLY A 159 -8.50 37.42 -26.97
C GLY A 159 -9.72 36.55 -26.65
N VAL A 160 -9.74 35.32 -27.07
CA VAL A 160 -10.86 34.36 -26.84
C VAL A 160 -10.36 33.16 -26.02
N MET A 161 -11.15 32.74 -25.04
CA MET A 161 -10.93 31.51 -24.32
C MET A 161 -11.34 30.31 -25.18
N GLN A 162 -10.37 29.55 -25.62
CA GLN A 162 -10.60 28.26 -26.29
C GLN A 162 -10.55 27.11 -25.30
N GLN A 163 -11.52 26.20 -25.40
CA GLN A 163 -11.59 25.00 -24.53
C GLN A 163 -11.61 23.74 -25.39
N GLU A 164 -10.80 22.78 -25.03
CA GLU A 164 -10.72 21.49 -25.69
C GLU A 164 -10.76 20.32 -24.72
N MET A 165 -11.40 19.24 -25.12
CA MET A 165 -11.45 17.98 -24.38
C MET A 165 -10.35 17.04 -24.87
N LEU A 166 -9.24 16.97 -24.15
CA LEU A 166 -8.03 16.24 -24.54
C LEU A 166 -7.71 15.14 -23.52
N ASN A 167 -7.26 13.97 -24.00
CA ASN A 167 -6.68 12.96 -23.12
C ASN A 167 -5.20 13.26 -22.83
N ALA A 168 -4.60 12.48 -21.92
CA ALA A 168 -3.22 12.68 -21.49
C ALA A 168 -2.19 12.66 -22.66
N VAL A 169 -2.42 11.82 -23.67
CA VAL A 169 -1.51 11.71 -24.82
C VAL A 169 -1.66 12.90 -25.76
N GLU A 170 -2.89 13.34 -26.00
CA GLU A 170 -3.21 14.54 -26.79
C GLU A 170 -2.64 15.81 -26.13
N LEU A 171 -2.80 15.93 -24.80
CA LEU A 171 -2.21 17.02 -24.01
C LEU A 171 -0.67 17.01 -24.09
N PHE A 172 -0.07 15.82 -23.95
CA PHE A 172 1.37 15.68 -24.11
C PHE A 172 1.85 16.19 -25.47
N GLN A 173 1.21 15.78 -26.54
CA GLN A 173 1.59 16.15 -27.91
C GLN A 173 1.41 17.64 -28.20
N LYS A 174 0.29 18.21 -27.70
CA LYS A 174 -0.09 19.60 -28.02
C LYS A 174 0.68 20.62 -27.18
N VAL A 175 0.84 20.34 -25.86
CA VAL A 175 1.29 21.34 -24.88
C VAL A 175 2.68 21.02 -24.33
N VAL A 176 2.97 19.76 -24.02
CA VAL A 176 4.10 19.38 -23.15
C VAL A 176 5.36 19.04 -23.95
N ARG A 177 5.22 18.44 -25.13
CA ARG A 177 6.33 17.79 -25.86
C ARG A 177 7.58 18.66 -26.03
N LYS A 178 7.41 19.96 -26.22
CA LYS A 178 8.50 20.92 -26.50
C LYS A 178 8.94 21.72 -25.26
N GLN A 179 8.29 21.54 -24.12
CA GLN A 179 8.49 22.39 -22.94
C GLN A 179 8.69 21.53 -21.69
N TRP A 180 9.95 21.42 -21.29
CA TRP A 180 10.32 20.66 -20.09
C TRP A 180 11.19 21.51 -19.19
N ASP A 181 10.79 21.64 -17.93
CA ASP A 181 11.50 22.38 -16.90
C ASP A 181 12.31 21.40 -16.05
N LYS A 182 13.57 21.69 -15.78
CA LYS A 182 14.37 20.90 -14.82
C LYS A 182 13.84 21.11 -13.40
N ILE A 183 13.71 20.03 -12.64
CA ILE A 183 13.37 20.11 -11.22
C ILE A 183 14.67 20.22 -10.42
N SER A 184 14.79 21.28 -9.61
CA SER A 184 15.99 21.51 -8.80
C SER A 184 16.24 20.34 -7.85
N GLY A 185 17.48 19.87 -7.79
CA GLY A 185 17.90 18.77 -6.91
C GLY A 185 17.39 17.38 -7.31
N MET A 186 16.72 17.21 -8.47
CA MET A 186 16.21 15.93 -8.93
C MET A 186 16.71 15.56 -10.33
N PRO A 187 16.91 14.25 -10.63
CA PRO A 187 17.30 13.79 -11.96
C PRO A 187 16.08 13.72 -12.90
N TYR A 188 15.17 14.68 -12.81
CA TYR A 188 13.91 14.70 -13.55
C TYR A 188 13.65 16.05 -14.20
N GLN A 189 12.89 15.98 -15.28
CA GLN A 189 12.25 17.13 -15.91
C GLN A 189 10.74 16.96 -15.80
N ALA A 190 10.02 18.06 -15.60
CA ALA A 190 8.57 18.05 -15.56
C ALA A 190 7.97 19.20 -16.35
N LYS A 191 6.70 19.02 -16.75
CA LYS A 191 5.82 20.09 -17.17
C LYS A 191 4.50 19.95 -16.44
N THR A 192 4.05 21.03 -15.83
CA THR A 192 2.75 21.10 -15.18
C THR A 192 1.76 21.91 -16.00
N ILE A 193 0.53 21.47 -16.03
CA ILE A 193 -0.60 22.18 -16.64
C ILE A 193 -1.81 22.08 -15.72
N GLU A 194 -2.64 23.11 -15.71
CA GLU A 194 -3.94 23.09 -15.03
C GLU A 194 -5.03 22.72 -16.04
N VAL A 195 -5.93 21.85 -15.63
CA VAL A 195 -7.04 21.37 -16.44
C VAL A 195 -8.24 21.08 -15.55
N ASP A 196 -9.42 21.05 -16.14
CA ASP A 196 -10.60 20.60 -15.39
C ASP A 196 -10.92 19.15 -15.70
N LEU A 197 -11.28 18.41 -14.67
CA LEU A 197 -11.69 17.02 -14.71
C LEU A 197 -13.15 16.90 -14.26
N ASN A 198 -13.98 16.29 -15.10
CA ASN A 198 -15.35 15.97 -14.71
C ASN A 198 -15.40 14.68 -13.92
N LEU A 199 -15.86 14.74 -12.69
CA LEU A 199 -16.01 13.60 -11.78
C LEU A 199 -17.38 12.91 -11.89
N ALA A 200 -18.30 13.33 -12.75
CA ALA A 200 -19.60 12.69 -12.92
C ALA A 200 -19.46 11.17 -13.10
N GLN A 201 -20.27 10.40 -12.37
CA GLN A 201 -20.20 8.93 -12.33
C GLN A 201 -20.81 8.28 -13.58
N LYS A 202 -21.85 8.91 -14.13
CA LYS A 202 -22.59 8.46 -15.31
C LYS A 202 -22.77 9.62 -16.26
N LYS A 203 -22.94 9.32 -17.54
CA LYS A 203 -23.23 10.35 -18.55
C LYS A 203 -24.51 11.13 -18.30
N SER A 204 -25.47 10.54 -17.58
CA SER A 204 -26.74 11.16 -17.21
C SER A 204 -26.68 11.93 -15.89
N ALA A 205 -25.58 11.85 -15.14
CA ALA A 205 -25.42 12.60 -13.90
C ALA A 205 -25.00 14.05 -14.23
N PRO A 206 -25.35 15.03 -13.39
CA PRO A 206 -24.89 16.40 -13.55
C PRO A 206 -23.36 16.46 -13.54
N ASP A 207 -22.81 17.35 -14.34
CA ASP A 207 -21.38 17.58 -14.41
C ASP A 207 -20.86 18.07 -13.06
N GLN A 208 -19.76 17.46 -12.63
CA GLN A 208 -19.02 17.85 -11.42
C GLN A 208 -17.57 18.13 -11.82
N TRP A 209 -17.29 19.37 -12.17
CA TRP A 209 -15.96 19.79 -12.58
C TRP A 209 -15.11 20.20 -11.41
N ILE A 210 -13.86 19.73 -11.38
CA ILE A 210 -12.81 20.18 -10.48
C ILE A 210 -11.57 20.58 -11.28
N THR A 211 -10.90 21.61 -10.84
CA THR A 211 -9.59 21.99 -11.38
C THR A 211 -8.50 21.14 -10.75
N VAL A 212 -7.69 20.51 -11.57
CA VAL A 212 -6.59 19.66 -11.15
C VAL A 212 -5.30 20.06 -11.84
N ARG A 213 -4.18 19.79 -11.16
CA ARG A 213 -2.85 19.93 -11.79
C ARG A 213 -2.41 18.59 -12.35
N LEU A 214 -2.11 18.57 -13.64
CA LEU A 214 -1.41 17.46 -14.27
C LEU A 214 0.08 17.76 -14.35
N GLN A 215 0.87 16.80 -13.94
CA GLN A 215 2.32 16.88 -14.02
C GLN A 215 2.86 15.74 -14.87
N PHE A 216 3.45 16.10 -15.98
CA PHE A 216 4.20 15.19 -16.85
C PHE A 216 5.65 15.15 -16.37
N VAL A 217 6.22 13.96 -16.18
CA VAL A 217 7.57 13.77 -15.63
C VAL A 217 8.34 12.80 -16.50
N ARG A 218 9.59 13.13 -16.81
CA ARG A 218 10.55 12.24 -17.47
C ARG A 218 11.91 12.32 -16.79
N GLY A 219 12.78 11.32 -17.04
CA GLY A 219 14.20 11.43 -16.73
C GLY A 219 14.86 12.53 -17.56
N ILE A 220 15.98 13.05 -17.10
CA ILE A 220 16.80 14.00 -17.89
C ILE A 220 17.28 13.26 -19.15
N CYS A 221 16.98 13.82 -20.31
CA CYS A 221 17.43 13.29 -21.60
C CYS A 221 18.57 14.16 -22.11
N ASP A 222 19.61 13.52 -22.68
CA ASP A 222 20.61 14.23 -23.47
C ASP A 222 19.96 14.71 -24.78
N ASP A 223 20.36 15.87 -25.27
CA ASP A 223 19.74 16.54 -26.41
C ASP A 223 19.80 15.71 -27.72
N ASP A 224 20.75 14.75 -27.81
CA ASP A 224 20.94 13.87 -28.96
C ASP A 224 20.00 12.65 -29.01
N LYS A 225 19.15 12.44 -28.01
CA LYS A 225 18.21 11.29 -27.99
C LYS A 225 16.92 11.62 -28.72
N PRO A 226 16.32 10.63 -29.44
CA PRO A 226 15.05 10.85 -30.10
C PRO A 226 13.98 11.25 -29.11
N GLN A 227 13.05 12.11 -29.54
CA GLN A 227 11.93 12.61 -28.74
C GLN A 227 11.22 11.46 -28.00
N PRO A 228 10.94 11.59 -26.70
CA PRO A 228 10.37 10.51 -25.92
C PRO A 228 8.97 10.12 -26.41
N GLY A 229 8.81 8.83 -26.65
CA GLY A 229 7.49 8.25 -26.97
C GLY A 229 6.61 8.13 -25.71
N LYS A 230 5.41 7.57 -25.88
CA LYS A 230 4.40 7.38 -24.82
C LYS A 230 4.94 6.71 -23.56
N HIS A 231 5.96 5.85 -23.66
CA HIS A 231 6.49 5.09 -22.52
C HIS A 231 7.60 5.83 -21.74
N HIS A 232 8.11 6.94 -22.25
CA HIS A 232 9.25 7.64 -21.65
C HIS A 232 8.87 8.75 -20.65
N TRP A 233 7.59 8.91 -20.34
CA TRP A 233 7.12 9.88 -19.37
C TRP A 233 6.05 9.27 -18.46
N ALA A 234 5.90 9.78 -17.27
CA ALA A 234 4.84 9.45 -16.33
C ALA A 234 3.87 10.63 -16.20
N LEU A 235 2.61 10.35 -15.86
CA LEU A 235 1.60 11.33 -15.56
C LEU A 235 1.21 11.25 -14.10
N PHE A 236 1.25 12.38 -13.42
CA PHE A 236 0.72 12.57 -12.07
C PHE A 236 -0.42 13.58 -12.11
N LEU A 237 -1.33 13.44 -11.16
CA LEU A 237 -2.44 14.38 -10.95
C LEU A 237 -2.44 14.80 -9.48
N SER A 238 -2.60 16.10 -9.23
CA SER A 238 -2.93 16.61 -7.90
C SER A 238 -4.26 17.35 -7.92
N THR A 239 -5.06 17.18 -6.88
CA THR A 239 -6.28 18.00 -6.64
C THR A 239 -5.95 19.37 -6.06
N ASP A 240 -4.71 19.59 -5.59
CA ASP A 240 -4.23 20.94 -5.28
C ASP A 240 -3.44 21.54 -6.47
N PRO A 241 -4.01 22.52 -7.18
CA PRO A 241 -3.34 23.14 -8.32
C PRO A 241 -2.15 24.02 -7.94
N LYS A 242 -1.95 24.34 -6.65
CA LYS A 242 -0.86 25.21 -6.17
C LYS A 242 0.44 24.44 -5.87
N LEU A 243 0.39 23.12 -5.73
CA LEU A 243 1.60 22.33 -5.46
C LEU A 243 2.64 22.51 -6.55
N THR A 244 3.90 22.77 -6.15
CA THR A 244 5.01 22.86 -7.11
C THR A 244 5.34 21.47 -7.69
N ALA A 245 6.00 21.42 -8.83
CA ALA A 245 6.44 20.17 -9.44
C ALA A 245 7.37 19.37 -8.52
N GLN A 246 8.22 20.05 -7.78
CA GLN A 246 9.14 19.45 -6.81
C GLN A 246 8.36 18.86 -5.62
N SER A 247 7.54 19.69 -4.94
CA SER A 247 6.77 19.23 -3.78
C SER A 247 5.87 18.04 -4.11
N MET A 248 5.25 18.05 -5.29
CA MET A 248 4.41 16.95 -5.74
C MET A 248 5.17 15.62 -5.85
N LEU A 249 6.41 15.63 -6.35
CA LEU A 249 7.25 14.44 -6.42
C LEU A 249 7.81 14.03 -5.05
N GLU A 250 8.22 14.99 -4.22
CA GLU A 250 8.71 14.73 -2.86
C GLU A 250 7.64 14.04 -2.01
N ILE A 251 6.41 14.58 -2.03
CA ILE A 251 5.29 13.99 -1.30
C ILE A 251 4.93 12.62 -1.89
N TYR A 252 4.87 12.48 -3.23
CA TYR A 252 4.57 11.21 -3.87
C TYR A 252 5.61 10.12 -3.56
N ALA A 253 6.87 10.50 -3.35
CA ALA A 253 7.93 9.57 -2.99
C ALA A 253 7.66 8.84 -1.66
N LEU A 254 6.90 9.43 -0.75
CA LEU A 254 6.50 8.78 0.51
C LEU A 254 5.71 7.49 0.28
N ARG A 255 5.07 7.35 -0.89
CA ARG A 255 4.39 6.11 -1.30
C ARG A 255 5.30 4.89 -1.26
N TRP A 256 6.61 5.07 -1.44
CA TRP A 256 7.58 3.98 -1.37
C TRP A 256 7.56 3.21 -0.05
N GLY A 257 7.12 3.85 1.03
CA GLY A 257 6.99 3.23 2.35
C GLY A 257 6.13 1.95 2.34
N ILE A 258 5.05 1.89 1.55
CA ILE A 258 4.20 0.70 1.46
C ILE A 258 4.90 -0.46 0.74
N GLU A 259 5.74 -0.17 -0.25
CA GLU A 259 6.53 -1.20 -0.96
C GLU A 259 7.59 -1.81 -0.02
N VAL A 260 8.23 -0.98 0.80
CA VAL A 260 9.16 -1.44 1.85
C VAL A 260 8.42 -2.32 2.86
N TYR A 261 7.23 -1.91 3.30
CA TYR A 261 6.38 -2.73 4.17
C TYR A 261 6.04 -4.09 3.55
N PHE A 262 5.60 -4.13 2.28
CA PHE A 262 5.31 -5.40 1.61
C PHE A 262 6.54 -6.29 1.46
N LYS A 263 7.70 -5.71 1.15
CA LYS A 263 8.96 -6.44 1.08
C LYS A 263 9.31 -7.07 2.43
N GLU A 264 9.33 -6.27 3.49
CA GLU A 264 9.63 -6.72 4.84
C GLU A 264 8.62 -7.78 5.31
N GLY A 265 7.32 -7.52 5.13
CA GLY A 265 6.24 -8.44 5.46
C GLY A 265 6.38 -9.80 4.79
N LYS A 266 6.62 -9.83 3.49
CA LYS A 266 6.75 -11.07 2.70
C LYS A 266 8.03 -11.83 2.99
N GLN A 267 9.15 -11.14 3.11
CA GLN A 267 10.45 -11.78 3.28
C GLN A 267 10.68 -12.24 4.72
N ASN A 268 10.34 -11.40 5.69
CA ASN A 268 10.83 -11.53 7.06
C ASN A 268 9.72 -11.75 8.11
N LEU A 269 8.51 -11.19 7.91
CA LEU A 269 7.47 -11.19 8.94
C LEU A 269 6.34 -12.19 8.70
N GLY A 270 6.41 -12.95 7.60
CA GLY A 270 5.48 -14.05 7.34
C GLY A 270 4.17 -13.67 6.66
N LEU A 271 4.09 -12.48 6.03
CA LEU A 271 2.89 -12.07 5.29
C LEU A 271 2.49 -13.12 4.25
N LEU A 272 1.27 -13.66 4.39
CA LEU A 272 0.70 -14.68 3.52
C LEU A 272 1.57 -15.95 3.38
N LYS A 273 2.31 -16.34 4.44
CA LYS A 273 3.07 -17.60 4.46
C LYS A 273 2.28 -18.77 5.05
N GLU A 274 1.18 -18.51 5.74
CA GLU A 274 0.31 -19.54 6.32
C GLU A 274 -0.30 -20.44 5.26
N GLN A 275 -0.46 -21.71 5.62
CA GLN A 275 -1.06 -22.75 4.77
C GLN A 275 -2.32 -23.31 5.44
N THR A 276 -3.41 -22.58 5.33
CA THR A 276 -4.71 -22.96 5.89
C THR A 276 -5.81 -22.79 4.84
N ILE A 277 -6.90 -23.51 5.00
CA ILE A 277 -8.10 -23.33 4.17
C ILE A 277 -9.04 -22.26 4.75
N ASN A 278 -8.80 -21.81 5.98
CA ASN A 278 -9.71 -20.94 6.72
C ASN A 278 -9.40 -19.45 6.45
N PHE A 279 -10.37 -18.71 5.94
CA PHE A 279 -10.25 -17.28 5.68
C PHE A 279 -9.91 -16.46 6.94
N ALA A 280 -10.52 -16.81 8.10
CA ALA A 280 -10.25 -16.11 9.35
C ALA A 280 -8.76 -16.18 9.76
N SER A 281 -8.12 -17.32 9.53
CA SER A 281 -6.68 -17.48 9.81
C SER A 281 -5.81 -16.63 8.89
N HIS A 282 -6.21 -16.44 7.63
CA HIS A 282 -5.49 -15.54 6.72
C HIS A 282 -5.61 -14.08 7.17
N ILE A 283 -6.80 -13.61 7.56
CA ILE A 283 -6.99 -12.26 8.10
C ILE A 283 -6.17 -12.06 9.38
N ALA A 284 -6.19 -13.05 10.28
CA ALA A 284 -5.40 -12.99 11.51
C ALA A 284 -3.88 -12.92 11.21
N SER A 285 -3.39 -13.71 10.26
CA SER A 285 -1.97 -13.70 9.85
C SER A 285 -1.54 -12.35 9.29
N ILE A 286 -2.37 -11.73 8.44
CA ILE A 286 -2.12 -10.40 7.89
C ILE A 286 -2.05 -9.36 9.01
N SER A 287 -3.01 -9.38 9.95
CA SER A 287 -3.04 -8.47 11.09
C SER A 287 -1.83 -8.66 12.01
N LEU A 288 -1.44 -9.91 12.29
CA LEU A 288 -0.24 -10.21 13.08
C LEU A 288 1.05 -9.74 12.39
N THR A 289 1.11 -9.81 11.06
CA THR A 289 2.25 -9.27 10.32
C THR A 289 2.35 -7.75 10.48
N ALA A 290 1.23 -7.04 10.40
CA ALA A 290 1.20 -5.60 10.63
C ALA A 290 1.63 -5.24 12.07
N ILE A 291 1.13 -5.98 13.08
CA ILE A 291 1.51 -5.78 14.49
C ILE A 291 3.02 -6.01 14.66
N ARG A 292 3.58 -7.11 14.13
CA ARG A 292 5.02 -7.38 14.19
C ARG A 292 5.84 -6.25 13.56
N TYR A 293 5.40 -5.76 12.41
CA TYR A 293 6.06 -4.64 11.75
C TYR A 293 6.04 -3.37 12.63
N LEU A 294 4.89 -3.04 13.21
CA LEU A 294 4.74 -1.86 14.09
C LEU A 294 5.60 -1.98 15.36
N MET A 295 5.71 -3.17 15.96
CA MET A 295 6.58 -3.41 17.10
C MET A 295 8.06 -3.20 16.73
N LEU A 296 8.52 -3.77 15.63
CA LEU A 296 9.89 -3.59 15.15
C LEU A 296 10.16 -2.12 14.78
N LEU A 297 9.19 -1.45 14.17
CA LEU A 297 9.31 -0.03 13.84
C LEU A 297 9.42 0.83 15.09
N HIS A 298 8.59 0.56 16.10
CA HIS A 298 8.65 1.24 17.39
C HIS A 298 10.04 1.12 18.01
N GLU A 299 10.58 -0.10 18.07
CA GLU A 299 11.89 -0.37 18.64
C GLU A 299 13.02 0.29 17.80
N SER A 300 12.94 0.19 16.50
CA SER A 300 13.86 0.84 15.56
C SER A 300 13.92 2.36 15.78
N LEU A 301 12.77 3.00 15.91
CA LEU A 301 12.66 4.44 16.12
C LEU A 301 13.10 4.85 17.54
N SER A 302 12.84 4.04 18.57
CA SER A 302 13.25 4.33 19.94
C SER A 302 14.75 4.25 20.13
N GLN A 303 15.40 3.32 19.44
CA GLN A 303 16.86 3.11 19.50
C GLN A 303 17.64 3.92 18.44
N GLY A 304 16.98 4.55 17.49
CA GLY A 304 17.65 5.21 16.35
C GLY A 304 18.40 4.23 15.43
N ARG A 305 17.98 2.95 15.38
CA ARG A 305 18.63 1.87 14.63
C ARG A 305 17.78 1.45 13.43
N LYS A 306 18.39 0.79 12.44
CA LYS A 306 17.66 0.26 11.29
C LYS A 306 16.76 -0.91 11.70
N LEU A 307 15.57 -1.00 11.11
CA LEU A 307 14.60 -2.06 11.35
C LEU A 307 15.20 -3.47 11.15
N SER A 308 16.08 -3.63 10.15
CA SER A 308 16.77 -4.89 9.90
C SER A 308 17.72 -5.33 11.02
N GLU A 309 18.39 -4.37 11.67
CA GLU A 309 19.30 -4.64 12.78
C GLU A 309 18.52 -5.07 14.01
N VAL A 310 17.46 -4.31 14.36
CA VAL A 310 16.57 -4.65 15.48
C VAL A 310 15.95 -6.03 15.29
N ARG A 311 15.50 -6.35 14.07
CA ARG A 311 14.95 -7.67 13.78
C ARG A 311 15.99 -8.79 13.97
N SER A 312 17.23 -8.60 13.49
CA SER A 312 18.31 -9.59 13.67
C SER A 312 18.55 -9.88 15.14
N ASP A 313 18.72 -8.84 15.96
CA ASP A 313 18.98 -8.97 17.38
C ASP A 313 17.83 -9.69 18.11
N MET A 314 16.57 -9.37 17.78
CA MET A 314 15.41 -10.05 18.35
C MET A 314 15.37 -11.55 17.95
N SER A 315 15.72 -11.85 16.68
CA SER A 315 15.80 -13.24 16.20
C SER A 315 16.89 -14.02 16.92
N ASP A 316 18.08 -13.45 17.08
CA ASP A 316 19.20 -14.07 17.75
C ASP A 316 18.92 -14.28 19.25
N GLY A 317 18.27 -13.30 19.89
CA GLY A 317 17.79 -13.43 21.27
C GLY A 317 16.80 -14.57 21.45
N LEU A 318 15.84 -14.76 20.53
CA LEU A 318 14.88 -15.87 20.56
C LEU A 318 15.57 -17.23 20.37
N VAL A 319 16.56 -17.31 19.48
CA VAL A 319 17.35 -18.53 19.29
C VAL A 319 18.15 -18.87 20.55
N ALA A 320 18.77 -17.89 21.18
CA ALA A 320 19.51 -18.08 22.43
C ALA A 320 18.60 -18.56 23.58
N LEU A 321 17.41 -17.97 23.73
CA LEU A 321 16.41 -18.41 24.71
C LEU A 321 15.93 -19.83 24.44
N SER A 322 15.65 -20.19 23.19
CA SER A 322 15.24 -21.53 22.80
C SER A 322 16.34 -22.56 23.09
N PHE A 323 17.59 -22.22 22.80
CA PHE A 323 18.73 -23.09 23.14
C PHE A 323 18.91 -23.23 24.64
N GLY A 324 18.86 -22.17 25.44
CA GLY A 324 18.91 -22.17 26.87
C GLY A 324 17.80 -23.03 27.52
N SER A 325 16.56 -22.91 27.00
CA SER A 325 15.44 -23.75 27.47
C SER A 325 15.63 -25.22 27.16
N ARG A 326 16.20 -25.58 26.01
CA ARG A 326 16.53 -26.98 25.66
C ARG A 326 17.65 -27.52 26.52
N LEU A 327 18.70 -26.73 26.74
CA LEU A 327 19.83 -27.10 27.62
C LEU A 327 19.36 -27.33 29.05
N TRP A 328 18.49 -26.42 29.55
CA TRP A 328 17.90 -26.59 30.89
C TRP A 328 17.02 -27.85 30.98
N GLY A 329 16.24 -28.17 29.96
CA GLY A 329 15.48 -29.42 29.88
C GLY A 329 16.36 -30.67 29.98
N LEU A 330 17.50 -30.68 29.29
CA LEU A 330 18.48 -31.77 29.35
C LEU A 330 19.10 -31.90 30.75
N PHE A 331 19.54 -30.80 31.38
CA PHE A 331 20.07 -30.81 32.74
C PHE A 331 19.05 -31.31 33.73
N ARG A 332 17.79 -30.87 33.64
CA ARG A 332 16.71 -31.32 34.51
C ARG A 332 16.45 -32.83 34.40
N SER A 333 16.48 -33.33 33.15
CA SER A 333 16.34 -34.79 32.91
C SER A 333 17.49 -35.59 33.53
N LEU A 334 18.74 -35.14 33.34
CA LEU A 334 19.91 -35.78 33.94
C LEU A 334 19.86 -35.79 35.46
N ILE A 335 19.50 -34.68 36.09
CA ILE A 335 19.37 -34.59 37.56
C ILE A 335 18.28 -35.54 38.06
N ASN A 336 17.10 -35.56 37.41
CA ASN A 336 16.01 -36.44 37.83
C ASN A 336 16.40 -37.92 37.70
N ASN A 337 17.02 -38.34 36.60
CA ASN A 337 17.50 -39.69 36.39
C ASN A 337 18.53 -40.08 37.44
N SER A 338 19.47 -39.20 37.78
CA SER A 338 20.47 -39.46 38.84
C SER A 338 19.83 -39.58 40.20
N VAL A 339 18.82 -38.77 40.52
CA VAL A 339 18.06 -38.88 41.79
C VAL A 339 17.28 -40.20 41.89
N GLU A 340 16.66 -40.63 40.79
CA GLU A 340 15.92 -41.90 40.77
C GLU A 340 16.87 -43.10 40.89
N GLN A 341 18.02 -43.07 40.22
CA GLN A 341 19.04 -44.10 40.35
C GLN A 341 19.56 -44.18 41.77
N PHE A 342 19.86 -43.07 42.43
CA PHE A 342 20.29 -42.99 43.80
C PHE A 342 19.22 -43.55 44.80
N ARG A 343 17.96 -43.25 44.57
CA ARG A 343 16.85 -43.80 45.32
C ARG A 343 16.72 -45.32 45.19
N SER A 344 16.92 -45.83 43.96
CA SER A 344 16.87 -47.29 43.74
C SER A 344 18.02 -48.03 44.40
N GLU A 345 19.21 -47.42 44.43
CA GLU A 345 20.38 -48.00 45.10
C GLU A 345 20.22 -47.98 46.61
N ILE A 346 19.67 -46.95 47.25
CA ILE A 346 19.39 -46.90 48.70
C ILE A 346 18.28 -47.87 49.08
N GLY A 347 17.22 -47.97 48.25
CA GLY A 347 16.12 -48.90 48.43
C GLY A 347 16.50 -50.40 48.34
N ALA A 348 17.61 -50.66 47.62
CA ALA A 348 18.13 -52.01 47.45
C ALA A 348 19.07 -52.45 48.63
N VAL A 349 19.44 -51.50 49.51
CA VAL A 349 20.32 -51.76 50.71
C VAL A 349 19.52 -51.77 51.97
N ALA A 350 18.24 -51.40 51.98
CA ALA A 350 17.31 -51.50 53.13
C ALA A 350 16.40 -52.71 52.94
#